data_f0b95c0adc6e0e1d09b0fd2f2d68c479
#
_entry.id   f0b95c0adc6e0e1d09b0fd2f2d68c479
#
_cell.length_a   1.000
_cell.length_b   1.000
_cell.length_c   1.000
_cell.angle_alpha   90.00
_cell.angle_beta   90.00
_cell.angle_gamma   90.00
#
_symmetry.space_group_name_H-M   'P 1'
#
loop_
_entity.id
_entity.type
_entity.pdbx_description
1 polymer ?
#
loop_
_entity_poly.entity_id
_entity_poly.type
_entity_poly.pdbx_seq_one_letter_code
_entity_poly.pdbx_strand_id
1 'polypeptide(L)'
;MKQKKFFKMTALFALLSLVGLTGFRCTLIPQGQLQQVKPIVLNWWRVADGPDTTTDMVTNFNKQYTHIRINYQQFRPGEYEQALLQAWAEDRGPDIFSIPNTWLGKYKTFMLPMPPKITVARQVLTGTIKKDYKVVTENKVGPTIQDLKNNFVGAVANDVYLDSQVWALPMSFDTLSLYYNRDLLNQAKVIDPPATWDDFIADVKALTLINSQGKIIQSGVAMGSANNVNYAADILAALMLQNGTTMASGNGVSFNQSSPDDKNYFPGEAALTFYTDFTSPSKEIYTWNKDMPNSFDAFIQGRVAFYFGYAGDLLKIKNSAPTLNFDITKIPQITGSLKQTNIADYNVETVSKKTKYPNEAWGFVLFATDPANVKSYLDRAKRPTALRALIKDQLNDFDLAPFVNQVLIAQSWYHGRNWVAAEQAMKNMIDDVVDGKRTLKESIGYYIQIINQTY
;
A
#
# COMPACT_ATOMS: atom_id res chain seq x y z
N MET A 1 -15.93 -48.79 -79.48
CA MET A 1 -14.65 -48.18 -79.06
C MET A 1 -14.83 -47.12 -77.99
N LYS A 2 -15.76 -47.23 -77.00
CA LYS A 2 -16.02 -46.26 -75.93
C LYS A 2 -15.99 -46.83 -74.53
N GLN A 3 -15.72 -48.13 -74.30
CA GLN A 3 -15.72 -48.68 -72.93
C GLN A 3 -14.32 -48.85 -72.30
N LYS A 4 -13.21 -48.67 -72.98
CA LYS A 4 -11.86 -48.82 -72.39
C LYS A 4 -11.23 -47.57 -71.80
N LYS A 5 -11.86 -46.36 -71.93
CA LYS A 5 -11.36 -45.15 -71.33
C LYS A 5 -11.92 -44.87 -69.90
N PHE A 6 -13.02 -45.49 -69.48
CA PHE A 6 -13.65 -45.27 -68.17
C PHE A 6 -12.94 -46.06 -67.08
N PHE A 7 -12.28 -47.17 -67.37
CA PHE A 7 -11.61 -48.00 -66.34
C PHE A 7 -10.23 -47.48 -65.90
N LYS A 8 -9.59 -46.62 -66.71
CA LYS A 8 -8.27 -46.03 -66.36
C LYS A 8 -8.40 -44.79 -65.51
N MET A 9 -9.55 -44.09 -65.48
CA MET A 9 -9.76 -42.88 -64.71
C MET A 9 -10.22 -43.15 -63.25
N THR A 10 -10.90 -44.30 -63.02
CA THR A 10 -11.28 -44.76 -61.69
C THR A 10 -10.12 -45.37 -60.90
N ALA A 11 -9.10 -45.96 -61.54
CA ALA A 11 -7.93 -46.42 -60.80
C ALA A 11 -6.97 -45.30 -60.36
N LEU A 12 -6.97 -44.14 -61.05
CA LEU A 12 -6.11 -43.03 -60.71
C LEU A 12 -6.70 -42.24 -59.54
N PHE A 13 -8.05 -42.18 -59.36
CA PHE A 13 -8.71 -41.54 -58.22
C PHE A 13 -8.63 -42.39 -56.95
N ALA A 14 -8.54 -43.73 -57.05
CA ALA A 14 -8.38 -44.58 -55.86
C ALA A 14 -6.96 -44.58 -55.34
N LEU A 15 -5.93 -44.24 -56.15
CA LEU A 15 -4.53 -44.14 -55.67
C LEU A 15 -4.25 -42.78 -55.04
N LEU A 16 -4.98 -41.69 -55.43
CA LEU A 16 -4.86 -40.37 -54.78
C LEU A 16 -5.58 -40.27 -53.43
N SER A 17 -6.59 -41.13 -53.18
CA SER A 17 -7.29 -41.17 -51.90
C SER A 17 -6.58 -41.95 -50.81
N LEU A 18 -5.54 -42.79 -51.18
CA LEU A 18 -4.75 -43.53 -50.16
C LEU A 18 -3.49 -42.79 -49.68
N VAL A 19 -3.06 -41.74 -50.39
CA VAL A 19 -1.89 -40.93 -49.96
C VAL A 19 -2.31 -39.78 -48.99
N GLY A 20 -3.62 -39.48 -48.91
CA GLY A 20 -4.16 -38.44 -48.04
C GLY A 20 -4.36 -38.84 -46.56
N LEU A 21 -4.09 -40.10 -46.18
CA LEU A 21 -4.36 -40.62 -44.83
C LEU A 21 -3.11 -40.94 -44.00
N THR A 22 -1.92 -40.57 -44.48
CA THR A 22 -0.70 -40.71 -43.69
C THR A 22 -0.18 -39.36 -43.23
N GLY A 23 -0.64 -38.96 -42.07
CA GLY A 23 0.22 -38.19 -41.17
C GLY A 23 0.04 -36.72 -41.02
N PHE A 24 -1.11 -36.23 -40.64
CA PHE A 24 -1.17 -35.18 -39.62
C PHE A 24 -1.75 -35.79 -38.32
N ARG A 25 -0.92 -36.54 -37.60
CA ARG A 25 -1.15 -36.71 -36.18
C ARG A 25 -0.83 -35.35 -35.53
N CYS A 26 -1.79 -34.39 -35.56
CA CYS A 26 -1.90 -33.46 -34.50
C CYS A 26 -2.01 -34.29 -33.22
N THR A 27 -1.02 -34.25 -32.37
CA THR A 27 -1.15 -34.75 -31.01
C THR A 27 -2.19 -33.88 -30.36
N LEU A 28 -3.46 -34.35 -30.41
CA LEU A 28 -4.59 -33.69 -29.79
C LEU A 28 -4.38 -33.76 -28.28
N ILE A 29 -4.12 -32.61 -27.65
CA ILE A 29 -4.21 -32.52 -26.20
C ILE A 29 -5.59 -33.10 -25.83
N PRO A 30 -5.67 -34.04 -24.87
CA PRO A 30 -6.96 -34.59 -24.45
C PRO A 30 -7.97 -33.50 -24.13
N GLN A 31 -9.22 -33.64 -24.57
CA GLN A 31 -10.23 -32.60 -24.41
C GLN A 31 -10.37 -32.10 -22.94
N GLY A 32 -10.21 -33.00 -21.95
CA GLY A 32 -10.22 -32.63 -20.52
C GLY A 32 -9.05 -31.74 -20.10
N GLN A 33 -7.90 -31.85 -20.77
CA GLN A 33 -6.75 -30.97 -20.51
C GLN A 33 -6.89 -29.62 -21.23
N LEU A 34 -7.53 -29.60 -22.40
CA LEU A 34 -7.84 -28.35 -23.12
C LEU A 34 -8.80 -27.45 -22.32
N GLN A 35 -9.70 -28.04 -21.56
CA GLN A 35 -10.61 -27.29 -20.68
C GLN A 35 -9.85 -26.48 -19.60
N GLN A 36 -8.73 -27.03 -19.10
CA GLN A 36 -7.93 -26.41 -18.03
C GLN A 36 -7.10 -25.21 -18.50
N VAL A 37 -6.91 -25.04 -19.80
CA VAL A 37 -6.13 -23.97 -20.41
C VAL A 37 -6.96 -23.15 -21.40
N LYS A 38 -8.28 -23.07 -21.19
CA LYS A 38 -9.12 -22.15 -21.96
C LYS A 38 -8.65 -20.71 -21.71
N PRO A 39 -8.64 -19.87 -22.75
CA PRO A 39 -8.30 -18.47 -22.57
C PRO A 39 -9.24 -17.78 -21.56
N ILE A 40 -8.65 -17.13 -20.56
CA ILE A 40 -9.36 -16.34 -19.55
C ILE A 40 -8.74 -14.95 -19.44
N VAL A 41 -9.52 -13.99 -19.01
CA VAL A 41 -9.08 -12.64 -18.68
C VAL A 41 -9.37 -12.41 -17.20
N LEU A 42 -8.36 -11.99 -16.45
CA LEU A 42 -8.49 -11.54 -15.07
C LEU A 42 -8.42 -10.01 -15.06
N ASN A 43 -9.46 -9.38 -14.57
CA ASN A 43 -9.51 -7.92 -14.39
C ASN A 43 -8.86 -7.56 -13.07
N TRP A 44 -7.81 -6.75 -13.12
CA TRP A 44 -7.05 -6.29 -11.97
C TRP A 44 -7.14 -4.77 -11.84
N TRP A 45 -7.80 -4.30 -10.78
CA TRP A 45 -8.06 -2.89 -10.53
C TRP A 45 -7.16 -2.35 -9.41
N ARG A 46 -6.49 -1.23 -9.70
CA ARG A 46 -5.59 -0.57 -8.75
C ARG A 46 -5.76 0.94 -8.76
N VAL A 47 -5.24 1.56 -7.69
CA VAL A 47 -5.23 3.01 -7.49
C VAL A 47 -3.82 3.56 -7.73
N ALA A 48 -3.75 4.74 -8.33
CA ALA A 48 -2.58 5.60 -8.47
C ALA A 48 -1.46 5.08 -9.39
N ASP A 49 -0.96 3.87 -9.21
CA ASP A 49 0.21 3.38 -9.98
C ASP A 49 -0.17 3.12 -11.43
N GLY A 50 0.60 3.68 -12.36
CA GLY A 50 0.36 3.53 -13.80
C GLY A 50 0.62 2.10 -14.31
N PRO A 51 0.03 1.70 -15.46
CA PRO A 51 0.22 0.37 -16.04
C PRO A 51 1.68 0.07 -16.41
N ASP A 52 2.49 1.09 -16.66
CA ASP A 52 3.92 1.00 -16.92
C ASP A 52 4.69 0.39 -15.74
N THR A 53 4.25 0.65 -14.51
CA THR A 53 4.89 0.10 -13.30
C THR A 53 4.74 -1.41 -13.18
N THR A 54 3.69 -2.00 -13.75
CA THR A 54 3.36 -3.43 -13.65
C THR A 54 3.63 -4.21 -14.92
N THR A 55 4.09 -3.57 -16.01
CA THR A 55 4.25 -4.17 -17.33
C THR A 55 5.11 -5.43 -17.34
N ASP A 56 6.26 -5.41 -16.66
CA ASP A 56 7.18 -6.57 -16.64
C ASP A 56 6.54 -7.74 -15.89
N MET A 57 5.91 -7.49 -14.75
CA MET A 57 5.21 -8.47 -13.94
C MET A 57 4.09 -9.16 -14.75
N VAL A 58 3.21 -8.37 -15.38
CA VAL A 58 2.12 -8.88 -16.22
C VAL A 58 2.66 -9.66 -17.41
N THR A 59 3.70 -9.15 -18.08
CA THR A 59 4.34 -9.83 -19.20
C THR A 59 4.92 -11.17 -18.79
N ASN A 60 5.63 -11.24 -17.66
CA ASN A 60 6.23 -12.46 -17.16
C ASN A 60 5.17 -13.48 -16.73
N PHE A 61 4.10 -13.03 -16.09
CA PHE A 61 2.97 -13.89 -15.77
C PHE A 61 2.31 -14.48 -17.03
N ASN A 62 2.01 -13.65 -18.03
CA ASN A 62 1.41 -14.08 -19.28
C ASN A 62 2.31 -15.04 -20.09
N LYS A 63 3.65 -14.91 -19.99
CA LYS A 63 4.60 -15.88 -20.58
C LYS A 63 4.54 -17.24 -19.88
N GLN A 64 4.37 -17.24 -18.56
CA GLN A 64 4.29 -18.48 -17.76
C GLN A 64 2.93 -19.18 -17.93
N TYR A 65 1.84 -18.39 -17.97
CA TYR A 65 0.45 -18.84 -18.06
C TYR A 65 -0.21 -18.28 -19.34
N THR A 66 0.17 -18.84 -20.48
CA THR A 66 -0.16 -18.30 -21.82
C THR A 66 -1.65 -18.19 -22.13
N HIS A 67 -2.50 -18.90 -21.40
CA HIS A 67 -3.95 -18.87 -21.53
C HIS A 67 -4.61 -17.83 -20.59
N ILE A 68 -3.86 -17.22 -19.67
CA ILE A 68 -4.35 -16.21 -18.75
C ILE A 68 -3.85 -14.84 -19.19
N ARG A 69 -4.76 -13.90 -19.36
CA ARG A 69 -4.45 -12.51 -19.66
C ARG A 69 -4.85 -11.63 -18.48
N ILE A 70 -3.93 -10.80 -17.98
CA ILE A 70 -4.22 -9.79 -16.98
C ILE A 70 -4.66 -8.51 -17.70
N ASN A 71 -5.86 -8.03 -17.38
CA ASN A 71 -6.40 -6.74 -17.81
C ASN A 71 -6.26 -5.76 -16.65
N TYR A 72 -5.17 -4.98 -16.66
CA TYR A 72 -4.88 -3.97 -15.65
C TYR A 72 -5.71 -2.71 -15.89
N GLN A 73 -6.34 -2.20 -14.84
CA GLN A 73 -7.07 -0.93 -14.89
C GLN A 73 -6.66 -0.03 -13.71
N GLN A 74 -6.18 1.16 -14.06
CA GLN A 74 -5.82 2.21 -13.11
C GLN A 74 -7.01 3.10 -12.82
N PHE A 75 -7.17 3.50 -11.54
CA PHE A 75 -8.15 4.48 -11.10
C PHE A 75 -7.49 5.62 -10.34
N ARG A 76 -8.15 6.78 -10.32
CA ARG A 76 -7.78 7.87 -9.42
C ARG A 76 -8.30 7.59 -8.02
N PRO A 77 -7.56 7.99 -6.96
CA PRO A 77 -7.96 7.72 -5.57
C PRO A 77 -9.40 8.14 -5.24
N GLY A 78 -9.84 9.34 -5.68
CA GLY A 78 -11.16 9.86 -5.38
C GLY A 78 -12.33 9.18 -6.12
N GLU A 79 -12.07 8.39 -7.17
CA GLU A 79 -13.09 7.74 -7.99
C GLU A 79 -13.19 6.23 -7.70
N TYR A 80 -12.13 5.66 -7.12
CA TYR A 80 -11.93 4.22 -7.07
C TYR A 80 -13.00 3.48 -6.26
N GLU A 81 -13.30 3.97 -5.08
CA GLU A 81 -14.28 3.32 -4.19
C GLU A 81 -15.67 3.29 -4.83
N GLN A 82 -16.10 4.41 -5.42
CA GLN A 82 -17.38 4.47 -6.10
C GLN A 82 -17.43 3.54 -7.31
N ALA A 83 -16.34 3.47 -8.08
CA ALA A 83 -16.23 2.56 -9.22
C ALA A 83 -16.33 1.08 -8.79
N LEU A 84 -15.66 0.70 -7.69
CA LEU A 84 -15.77 -0.65 -7.12
C LEU A 84 -17.21 -0.99 -6.70
N LEU A 85 -17.84 -0.11 -5.93
CA LEU A 85 -19.21 -0.32 -5.44
C LEU A 85 -20.21 -0.45 -6.58
N GLN A 86 -20.12 0.43 -7.58
CA GLN A 86 -20.97 0.38 -8.76
C GLN A 86 -20.77 -0.91 -9.55
N ALA A 87 -19.50 -1.28 -9.81
CA ALA A 87 -19.19 -2.49 -10.57
C ALA A 87 -19.67 -3.77 -9.86
N TRP A 88 -19.56 -3.84 -8.53
CA TRP A 88 -20.09 -4.97 -7.76
C TRP A 88 -21.62 -5.01 -7.76
N ALA A 89 -22.30 -3.87 -7.72
CA ALA A 89 -23.75 -3.80 -7.82
C ALA A 89 -24.26 -4.29 -9.18
N GLU A 90 -23.48 -4.10 -10.24
CA GLU A 90 -23.78 -4.50 -11.62
C GLU A 90 -23.19 -5.88 -12.01
N ASP A 91 -22.64 -6.63 -11.07
CA ASP A 91 -21.97 -7.92 -11.29
C ASP A 91 -20.82 -7.87 -12.32
N ARG A 92 -20.17 -6.70 -12.48
CA ARG A 92 -19.04 -6.42 -13.40
C ARG A 92 -17.76 -6.09 -12.66
N GLY A 93 -17.69 -6.39 -11.37
CA GLY A 93 -16.51 -6.09 -10.56
C GLY A 93 -15.25 -6.82 -11.03
N PRO A 94 -14.06 -6.35 -10.59
CA PRO A 94 -12.80 -6.99 -10.91
C PRO A 94 -12.69 -8.39 -10.29
N ASP A 95 -11.76 -9.21 -10.85
CA ASP A 95 -11.35 -10.47 -10.24
C ASP A 95 -10.37 -10.24 -9.10
N ILE A 96 -9.47 -9.27 -9.28
CA ILE A 96 -8.45 -8.86 -8.31
C ILE A 96 -8.55 -7.35 -8.13
N PHE A 97 -8.47 -6.89 -6.89
CA PHE A 97 -8.52 -5.47 -6.60
C PHE A 97 -7.61 -5.09 -5.44
N SER A 98 -7.08 -3.87 -5.52
CA SER A 98 -6.19 -3.31 -4.52
C SER A 98 -6.97 -2.38 -3.60
N ILE A 99 -6.81 -2.54 -2.29
CA ILE A 99 -7.43 -1.65 -1.29
C ILE A 99 -6.42 -1.26 -0.22
N PRO A 100 -6.58 -0.09 0.44
CA PRO A 100 -5.82 0.22 1.64
C PRO A 100 -6.00 -0.86 2.72
N ASN A 101 -4.95 -1.15 3.49
CA ASN A 101 -5.03 -2.09 4.61
C ASN A 101 -6.14 -1.73 5.60
N THR A 102 -6.44 -0.45 5.78
CA THR A 102 -7.51 0.08 6.63
C THR A 102 -8.93 -0.24 6.12
N TRP A 103 -9.07 -0.71 4.86
CA TRP A 103 -10.37 -1.08 4.27
C TRP A 103 -10.67 -2.57 4.36
N LEU A 104 -9.78 -3.40 4.87
CA LEU A 104 -9.98 -4.85 4.98
C LEU A 104 -11.27 -5.18 5.72
N GLY A 105 -11.54 -4.55 6.86
CA GLY A 105 -12.78 -4.75 7.63
C GLY A 105 -14.04 -4.34 6.86
N LYS A 106 -13.97 -3.25 6.08
CA LYS A 106 -15.09 -2.71 5.28
C LYS A 106 -15.49 -3.65 4.15
N TYR A 107 -14.50 -4.18 3.41
CA TYR A 107 -14.74 -4.94 2.18
C TYR A 107 -14.62 -6.45 2.33
N LYS A 108 -14.41 -6.97 3.53
CA LYS A 108 -14.26 -8.42 3.80
C LYS A 108 -15.38 -9.26 3.17
N THR A 109 -16.62 -8.77 3.15
CA THR A 109 -17.78 -9.50 2.57
C THR A 109 -17.72 -9.63 1.05
N PHE A 110 -16.94 -8.79 0.37
CA PHE A 110 -16.69 -8.83 -1.08
C PHE A 110 -15.42 -9.60 -1.45
N MET A 111 -14.60 -9.95 -0.46
CA MET A 111 -13.35 -10.65 -0.65
C MET A 111 -13.54 -12.16 -0.56
N LEU A 112 -12.67 -12.88 -1.25
CA LEU A 112 -12.52 -14.32 -1.14
C LEU A 112 -11.21 -14.62 -0.41
N PRO A 113 -11.21 -15.29 0.75
CA PRO A 113 -9.98 -15.67 1.41
C PRO A 113 -9.17 -16.64 0.55
N MET A 114 -7.85 -16.62 0.72
CA MET A 114 -6.95 -17.49 -0.03
C MET A 114 -7.20 -18.96 0.37
N PRO A 115 -7.46 -19.84 -0.61
CA PRO A 115 -7.60 -21.26 -0.31
C PRO A 115 -6.26 -21.86 0.13
N PRO A 116 -6.26 -22.88 1.00
CA PRO A 116 -5.02 -23.54 1.46
C PRO A 116 -4.18 -24.10 0.32
N LYS A 117 -4.82 -24.48 -0.78
CA LYS A 117 -4.19 -25.00 -1.99
C LYS A 117 -4.74 -24.27 -3.21
N ILE A 118 -3.86 -23.70 -3.98
CA ILE A 118 -4.14 -23.00 -5.24
C ILE A 118 -3.63 -23.86 -6.38
N THR A 119 -4.48 -24.17 -7.32
CA THR A 119 -4.17 -25.06 -8.44
C THR A 119 -4.32 -24.30 -9.76
N VAL A 120 -3.21 -24.06 -10.46
CA VAL A 120 -3.21 -23.36 -11.76
C VAL A 120 -2.60 -24.25 -12.83
N ALA A 121 -3.30 -24.39 -13.95
CA ALA A 121 -2.79 -25.11 -15.11
C ALA A 121 -1.89 -24.20 -15.96
N ARG A 122 -0.89 -24.77 -16.62
CA ARG A 122 -0.09 -24.08 -17.64
C ARG A 122 0.31 -25.00 -18.77
N GLN A 123 0.52 -24.42 -19.93
CA GLN A 123 1.07 -25.11 -21.07
C GLN A 123 2.61 -25.09 -21.01
N VAL A 124 3.22 -26.24 -21.17
CA VAL A 124 4.69 -26.36 -21.27
C VAL A 124 5.06 -27.03 -22.60
N LEU A 125 6.08 -26.47 -23.22
CA LEU A 125 6.66 -27.06 -24.41
C LEU A 125 7.59 -28.19 -24.01
N THR A 126 7.36 -29.39 -24.51
CA THR A 126 8.14 -30.61 -24.21
C THR A 126 8.71 -31.21 -25.47
N GLY A 127 9.80 -31.98 -25.35
CA GLY A 127 10.49 -32.68 -26.46
C GLY A 127 11.64 -31.87 -27.05
N THR A 128 12.74 -32.58 -27.36
CA THR A 128 13.97 -31.97 -27.92
C THR A 128 13.90 -31.88 -29.45
N ILE A 129 13.41 -32.93 -30.11
CA ILE A 129 13.34 -33.00 -31.58
C ILE A 129 11.94 -32.65 -32.08
N LYS A 130 10.92 -33.26 -31.50
CA LYS A 130 9.52 -32.94 -31.78
C LYS A 130 8.95 -32.20 -30.59
N LYS A 131 8.71 -30.88 -30.78
CA LYS A 131 8.13 -30.02 -29.74
C LYS A 131 6.63 -30.25 -29.67
N ASP A 132 6.15 -30.56 -28.46
CA ASP A 132 4.74 -30.83 -28.20
C ASP A 132 4.30 -30.04 -26.95
N TYR A 133 3.06 -29.56 -26.94
CA TYR A 133 2.50 -28.87 -25.76
C TYR A 133 1.87 -29.88 -24.82
N LYS A 134 2.25 -29.81 -23.55
CA LYS A 134 1.56 -30.53 -22.46
C LYS A 134 0.95 -29.54 -21.50
N VAL A 135 -0.22 -29.86 -20.97
CA VAL A 135 -0.82 -29.16 -19.84
C VAL A 135 -0.27 -29.80 -18.56
N VAL A 136 0.32 -28.95 -17.72
CA VAL A 136 0.77 -29.34 -16.38
C VAL A 136 0.01 -28.49 -15.36
N THR A 137 -0.29 -29.09 -14.24
CA THR A 137 -0.98 -28.41 -13.13
C THR A 137 0.03 -28.10 -12.04
N GLU A 138 0.17 -26.83 -11.70
CA GLU A 138 0.96 -26.38 -10.57
C GLU A 138 0.08 -26.25 -9.32
N ASN A 139 0.55 -26.81 -8.22
CA ASN A 139 -0.07 -26.67 -6.91
C ASN A 139 0.79 -25.75 -6.07
N LYS A 140 0.22 -24.63 -5.64
CA LYS A 140 0.85 -23.71 -4.69
C LYS A 140 0.10 -23.80 -3.37
N VAL A 141 0.85 -23.75 -2.27
CA VAL A 141 0.29 -23.68 -0.92
C VAL A 141 0.23 -22.21 -0.53
N GLY A 142 -0.91 -21.75 0.00
CA GLY A 142 -1.02 -20.42 0.55
C GLY A 142 -0.11 -20.22 1.77
N PRO A 143 0.41 -19.02 2.02
CA PRO A 143 1.27 -18.75 3.16
C PRO A 143 0.52 -18.96 4.48
N THR A 144 1.19 -19.59 5.45
CA THR A 144 0.73 -19.67 6.83
C THR A 144 0.99 -18.34 7.55
N ILE A 145 0.43 -18.15 8.75
CA ILE A 145 0.75 -16.98 9.59
C ILE A 145 2.25 -16.87 9.86
N GLN A 146 2.95 -18.01 10.00
CA GLN A 146 4.39 -18.02 10.21
C GLN A 146 5.16 -17.61 8.95
N ASP A 147 4.71 -18.03 7.77
CA ASP A 147 5.29 -17.60 6.49
C ASP A 147 5.08 -16.09 6.28
N LEU A 148 3.91 -15.54 6.64
CA LEU A 148 3.67 -14.10 6.60
C LEU A 148 4.65 -13.34 7.51
N LYS A 149 4.82 -13.78 8.76
CA LYS A 149 5.77 -13.18 9.72
C LYS A 149 7.22 -13.27 9.27
N ASN A 150 7.59 -14.35 8.60
CA ASN A 150 8.96 -14.57 8.13
C ASN A 150 9.28 -13.80 6.84
N ASN A 151 8.32 -13.67 5.93
CA ASN A 151 8.56 -13.13 4.60
C ASN A 151 8.16 -11.67 4.44
N PHE A 152 7.15 -11.21 5.20
CA PHE A 152 6.65 -9.84 5.12
C PHE A 152 7.11 -9.00 6.31
N VAL A 153 7.02 -7.67 6.15
CA VAL A 153 7.39 -6.71 7.20
C VAL A 153 6.31 -6.58 8.27
N GLY A 154 6.68 -6.02 9.41
CA GLY A 154 5.98 -5.84 10.68
C GLY A 154 4.46 -6.03 10.74
N ALA A 155 3.69 -5.07 10.23
CA ALA A 155 2.24 -5.03 10.39
C ALA A 155 1.48 -6.06 9.53
N VAL A 156 2.06 -6.48 8.40
CA VAL A 156 1.36 -7.25 7.35
C VAL A 156 0.67 -8.50 7.89
N ALA A 157 1.38 -9.33 8.67
CA ALA A 157 0.81 -10.59 9.16
C ALA A 157 -0.43 -10.38 10.04
N ASN A 158 -0.43 -9.30 10.84
CA ASN A 158 -1.55 -8.97 11.73
C ASN A 158 -2.75 -8.40 10.96
N ASP A 159 -2.49 -7.64 9.89
CA ASP A 159 -3.53 -6.98 9.11
C ASP A 159 -4.25 -7.94 8.16
N VAL A 160 -3.50 -8.82 7.47
CA VAL A 160 -4.05 -9.64 6.37
C VAL A 160 -4.48 -11.05 6.79
N TYR A 161 -4.10 -11.50 8.00
CA TYR A 161 -4.47 -12.81 8.53
C TYR A 161 -5.61 -12.69 9.53
N LEU A 162 -6.83 -12.82 9.06
CA LEU A 162 -8.06 -12.68 9.84
C LEU A 162 -8.83 -14.01 9.82
N ASP A 163 -9.46 -14.38 10.95
CA ASP A 163 -10.23 -15.62 11.09
C ASP A 163 -9.47 -16.87 10.62
N SER A 164 -8.17 -16.94 10.94
CA SER A 164 -7.28 -18.04 10.54
C SER A 164 -7.10 -18.23 9.05
N GLN A 165 -7.33 -17.17 8.24
CA GLN A 165 -7.20 -17.17 6.78
C GLN A 165 -6.45 -15.93 6.28
N VAL A 166 -5.76 -16.07 5.15
CA VAL A 166 -5.14 -14.96 4.42
C VAL A 166 -6.18 -14.32 3.50
N TRP A 167 -6.40 -13.02 3.65
CA TRP A 167 -7.42 -12.28 2.89
C TRP A 167 -6.83 -11.40 1.79
N ALA A 168 -5.55 -11.07 1.90
CA ALA A 168 -4.87 -10.20 0.95
C ALA A 168 -3.35 -10.33 1.09
N LEU A 169 -2.58 -9.82 0.12
CA LEU A 169 -1.12 -9.71 0.21
C LEU A 169 -0.67 -8.36 -0.35
N PRO A 170 0.27 -7.65 0.30
CA PRO A 170 0.81 -6.39 -0.21
C PRO A 170 1.97 -6.60 -1.17
N MET A 171 2.09 -5.75 -2.18
CA MET A 171 3.30 -5.64 -3.02
C MET A 171 4.29 -4.61 -2.47
N SER A 172 3.79 -3.58 -1.82
CA SER A 172 4.57 -2.49 -1.22
C SER A 172 4.08 -2.18 0.19
N PHE A 173 4.89 -1.47 0.96
CA PHE A 173 4.58 -1.09 2.33
C PHE A 173 5.25 0.25 2.64
N ASP A 174 4.47 1.28 2.90
CA ASP A 174 4.98 2.63 3.13
C ASP A 174 5.02 2.98 4.62
N THR A 175 5.91 3.89 4.98
CA THR A 175 6.09 4.38 6.34
C THR A 175 6.15 5.90 6.34
N LEU A 176 5.59 6.54 7.35
CA LEU A 176 5.68 7.98 7.51
C LEU A 176 7.15 8.39 7.66
N SER A 177 7.58 9.42 6.94
CA SER A 177 8.95 9.93 6.97
C SER A 177 8.97 11.44 7.00
N LEU A 178 10.12 12.01 7.33
CA LEU A 178 10.31 13.45 7.46
C LEU A 178 11.08 13.98 6.24
N TYR A 179 10.40 14.72 5.38
CA TYR A 179 11.01 15.51 4.30
C TYR A 179 11.53 16.81 4.88
N TYR A 180 12.70 17.25 4.44
CA TYR A 180 13.29 18.49 4.91
C TYR A 180 13.90 19.32 3.79
N ASN A 181 13.73 20.64 3.88
CA ASN A 181 14.30 21.61 2.96
C ASN A 181 15.75 21.91 3.38
N ARG A 182 16.72 21.44 2.59
CA ARG A 182 18.15 21.58 2.87
C ARG A 182 18.61 23.03 2.90
N ASP A 183 18.02 23.88 2.08
CA ASP A 183 18.43 25.29 2.04
C ASP A 183 18.02 26.02 3.30
N LEU A 184 16.81 25.73 3.84
CA LEU A 184 16.35 26.30 5.11
C LEU A 184 17.17 25.78 6.29
N LEU A 185 17.49 24.48 6.34
CA LEU A 185 18.35 23.91 7.37
C LEU A 185 19.76 24.56 7.33
N ASN A 186 20.36 24.68 6.14
CA ASN A 186 21.66 25.33 5.97
C ASN A 186 21.65 26.80 6.43
N GLN A 187 20.59 27.54 6.11
CA GLN A 187 20.43 28.95 6.55
C GLN A 187 20.38 29.07 8.07
N ALA A 188 19.67 28.15 8.74
CA ALA A 188 19.57 28.09 10.20
C ALA A 188 20.78 27.41 10.87
N LYS A 189 21.78 26.93 10.09
CA LYS A 189 22.97 26.17 10.56
C LYS A 189 22.60 24.85 11.26
N VAL A 190 21.49 24.24 10.90
CA VAL A 190 21.13 22.88 11.31
C VAL A 190 21.91 21.93 10.40
N ILE A 191 22.85 21.18 10.99
CA ILE A 191 23.80 20.35 10.23
C ILE A 191 23.14 19.05 9.79
N ASP A 192 22.50 18.36 10.72
CA ASP A 192 21.85 17.06 10.50
C ASP A 192 20.34 17.16 10.77
N PRO A 193 19.51 16.44 10.03
CA PRO A 193 18.08 16.38 10.33
C PRO A 193 17.83 15.68 11.68
N PRO A 194 16.76 16.03 12.40
CA PRO A 194 16.54 15.58 13.77
C PRO A 194 16.28 14.07 13.85
N ALA A 195 16.97 13.39 14.75
CA ALA A 195 16.78 11.96 15.05
C ALA A 195 15.80 11.73 16.21
N THR A 196 15.68 12.70 17.11
CA THR A 196 14.81 12.66 18.28
C THR A 196 13.82 13.82 18.26
N TRP A 197 12.73 13.71 19.05
CA TRP A 197 11.78 14.81 19.21
C TRP A 197 12.39 16.01 19.94
N ASP A 198 13.39 15.79 20.78
CA ASP A 198 14.11 16.90 21.44
C ASP A 198 14.93 17.71 20.43
N ASP A 199 15.66 17.02 19.53
CA ASP A 199 16.36 17.65 18.40
C ASP A 199 15.38 18.38 17.48
N PHE A 200 14.25 17.73 17.17
CA PHE A 200 13.21 18.29 16.32
C PHE A 200 12.62 19.60 16.89
N ILE A 201 12.37 19.66 18.19
CA ILE A 201 11.91 20.88 18.88
C ILE A 201 12.95 21.99 18.73
N ALA A 202 14.23 21.69 18.95
CA ALA A 202 15.31 22.65 18.83
C ALA A 202 15.42 23.19 17.39
N ASP A 203 15.35 22.31 16.41
CA ASP A 203 15.42 22.68 14.99
C ASP A 203 14.22 23.50 14.55
N VAL A 204 13.00 23.11 14.96
CA VAL A 204 11.78 23.86 14.64
C VAL A 204 11.85 25.28 15.18
N LYS A 205 12.36 25.48 16.39
CA LYS A 205 12.57 26.84 16.96
C LYS A 205 13.55 27.64 16.12
N ALA A 206 14.68 27.07 15.73
CA ALA A 206 15.70 27.73 14.92
C ALA A 206 15.23 28.06 13.49
N LEU A 207 14.33 27.24 12.94
CA LEU A 207 13.82 27.34 11.57
C LEU A 207 12.56 28.20 11.46
N THR A 208 11.91 28.53 12.57
CA THR A 208 10.68 29.35 12.55
C THR A 208 11.00 30.83 12.60
N LEU A 209 10.52 31.58 11.60
CA LEU A 209 10.67 33.03 11.53
C LEU A 209 9.29 33.69 11.68
N ILE A 210 9.17 34.52 12.69
CA ILE A 210 7.94 35.31 13.00
C ILE A 210 8.30 36.80 12.90
N ASN A 211 7.49 37.59 12.21
CA ASN A 211 7.71 39.01 12.09
C ASN A 211 7.23 39.78 13.35
N SER A 212 7.51 41.07 13.38
CA SER A 212 7.13 41.96 14.50
C SER A 212 5.62 42.04 14.74
N GLN A 213 4.80 41.60 13.80
CA GLN A 213 3.32 41.59 13.92
C GLN A 213 2.81 40.20 14.41
N GLY A 214 3.71 39.26 14.76
CA GLY A 214 3.35 37.93 15.19
C GLY A 214 2.98 36.96 14.04
N LYS A 215 3.20 37.35 12.76
CA LYS A 215 2.89 36.49 11.60
C LYS A 215 4.07 35.60 11.29
N ILE A 216 3.80 34.31 11.11
CA ILE A 216 4.77 33.31 10.66
C ILE A 216 5.13 33.61 9.19
N ILE A 217 6.42 33.88 8.92
CA ILE A 217 6.95 34.12 7.57
C ILE A 217 7.60 32.85 7.01
N GLN A 218 8.25 32.07 7.86
CA GLN A 218 8.79 30.75 7.58
C GLN A 218 8.43 29.83 8.73
N SER A 219 7.94 28.64 8.41
CA SER A 219 7.58 27.63 9.39
C SER A 219 8.68 26.58 9.53
N GLY A 220 9.00 26.18 10.76
CA GLY A 220 9.87 25.03 11.02
C GLY A 220 9.21 23.73 10.59
N VAL A 221 7.92 23.56 10.90
CA VAL A 221 7.16 22.37 10.51
C VAL A 221 5.68 22.69 10.31
N ALA A 222 5.04 22.01 9.38
CA ALA A 222 3.59 22.02 9.24
C ALA A 222 2.99 20.93 10.16
N MET A 223 2.64 21.35 11.41
CA MET A 223 2.12 20.45 12.45
C MET A 223 1.28 21.25 13.46
N GLY A 224 0.34 20.60 14.12
CA GLY A 224 -0.44 21.17 15.22
C GLY A 224 -1.92 21.37 14.92
N SER A 225 -2.30 21.75 13.69
CA SER A 225 -3.69 21.75 13.19
C SER A 225 -3.96 20.51 12.32
N ALA A 226 -5.20 20.25 11.93
CA ALA A 226 -5.52 19.07 11.15
C ALA A 226 -5.92 19.36 9.71
N ASN A 227 -6.77 20.36 9.47
CA ASN A 227 -7.38 20.54 8.15
C ASN A 227 -6.41 21.00 7.04
N ASN A 228 -5.34 21.67 7.39
CA ASN A 228 -4.30 22.12 6.46
C ASN A 228 -2.98 21.38 6.60
N VAL A 229 -2.95 20.30 7.38
CA VAL A 229 -1.78 19.40 7.52
C VAL A 229 -2.11 18.04 6.92
N ASN A 230 -1.39 17.67 5.87
CA ASN A 230 -1.46 16.32 5.32
C ASN A 230 -1.04 15.31 6.38
N TYR A 231 -1.73 14.17 6.41
CA TYR A 231 -1.43 13.08 7.35
C TYR A 231 -1.50 13.45 8.84
N ALA A 232 -2.26 14.50 9.20
CA ALA A 232 -2.38 14.93 10.60
C ALA A 232 -2.79 13.80 11.55
N ALA A 233 -3.74 12.96 11.13
CA ALA A 233 -4.17 11.79 11.89
C ALA A 233 -3.05 10.74 12.04
N ASP A 234 -2.24 10.52 11.01
CA ASP A 234 -1.13 9.56 11.02
C ASP A 234 0.03 10.08 11.89
N ILE A 235 0.35 11.38 11.80
CA ILE A 235 1.36 12.01 12.66
C ILE A 235 0.96 11.86 14.13
N LEU A 236 -0.29 12.17 14.47
CA LEU A 236 -0.80 12.00 15.83
C LEU A 236 -0.78 10.52 16.25
N ALA A 237 -1.19 9.60 15.38
CA ALA A 237 -1.16 8.18 15.67
C ALA A 237 0.28 7.66 15.88
N ALA A 238 1.26 8.14 15.09
CA ALA A 238 2.66 7.82 15.28
C ALA A 238 3.17 8.31 16.66
N LEU A 239 2.85 9.55 17.05
CA LEU A 239 3.17 10.09 18.36
C LEU A 239 2.53 9.29 19.51
N MET A 240 1.26 8.92 19.37
CA MET A 240 0.55 8.09 20.34
C MET A 240 1.22 6.72 20.49
N LEU A 241 1.55 6.05 19.38
CA LEU A 241 2.23 4.75 19.39
C LEU A 241 3.63 4.82 20.01
N GLN A 242 4.42 5.85 19.67
CA GLN A 242 5.74 6.08 20.25
C GLN A 242 5.67 6.32 21.75
N ASN A 243 4.64 7.05 22.19
CA ASN A 243 4.42 7.36 23.60
C ASN A 243 3.80 6.19 24.41
N GLY A 244 3.64 5.03 23.80
CA GLY A 244 3.14 3.82 24.47
C GLY A 244 1.62 3.75 24.59
N THR A 245 0.89 4.56 23.81
CA THR A 245 -0.58 4.49 23.78
C THR A 245 -1.07 3.17 23.23
N THR A 246 -2.01 2.54 23.91
CA THR A 246 -2.80 1.44 23.36
C THR A 246 -3.84 2.01 22.41
N MET A 247 -3.59 1.96 21.09
CA MET A 247 -4.48 2.58 20.11
C MET A 247 -5.83 1.88 20.01
N ALA A 248 -5.83 0.55 20.00
CA ALA A 248 -7.05 -0.26 19.92
C ALA A 248 -6.97 -1.48 20.85
N SER A 249 -8.11 -1.91 21.39
CA SER A 249 -8.25 -3.09 22.21
C SER A 249 -9.61 -3.75 21.96
N GLY A 250 -9.62 -5.03 21.62
CA GLY A 250 -10.85 -5.72 21.21
C GLY A 250 -11.44 -5.13 19.94
N ASN A 251 -12.72 -4.76 19.98
CA ASN A 251 -13.46 -4.22 18.82
C ASN A 251 -13.58 -2.68 18.86
N GLY A 252 -12.57 -1.98 19.37
CA GLY A 252 -12.64 -0.51 19.42
C GLY A 252 -11.31 0.13 19.78
N VAL A 253 -11.30 1.46 19.78
CA VAL A 253 -10.14 2.28 20.15
C VAL A 253 -10.11 2.54 21.65
N SER A 254 -8.89 2.71 22.20
CA SER A 254 -8.65 2.81 23.65
C SER A 254 -7.57 3.85 24.01
N PHE A 255 -7.29 4.80 23.14
CA PHE A 255 -6.18 5.75 23.35
C PHE A 255 -6.44 6.82 24.44
N ASN A 256 -7.57 6.76 25.15
CA ASN A 256 -7.85 7.52 26.38
C ASN A 256 -7.42 6.80 27.67
N GLN A 257 -6.89 5.60 27.57
CA GLN A 257 -6.48 4.83 28.76
C GLN A 257 -5.16 5.34 29.32
N SER A 258 -5.03 5.21 30.66
CA SER A 258 -3.74 5.45 31.31
C SER A 258 -2.72 4.40 30.94
N SER A 259 -1.44 4.74 31.09
CA SER A 259 -0.35 3.78 30.97
C SER A 259 -0.55 2.57 31.90
N PRO A 260 -0.22 1.35 31.47
CA PRO A 260 -0.18 0.19 32.38
C PRO A 260 0.76 0.39 33.58
N ASP A 261 1.86 1.09 33.37
CA ASP A 261 2.93 1.30 34.36
C ASP A 261 2.68 2.49 35.29
N ASP A 262 1.91 3.50 34.82
CA ASP A 262 1.54 4.69 35.61
C ASP A 262 0.08 5.06 35.36
N LYS A 263 -0.78 4.86 36.34
CA LYS A 263 -2.22 5.15 36.25
C LYS A 263 -2.56 6.65 36.19
N ASN A 264 -1.61 7.52 36.49
CA ASN A 264 -1.77 8.97 36.38
C ASN A 264 -1.26 9.53 35.06
N TYR A 265 -0.58 8.73 34.24
CA TYR A 265 -0.08 9.11 32.93
C TYR A 265 -0.98 8.62 31.82
N PHE A 266 -1.47 9.54 30.99
CA PHE A 266 -2.33 9.29 29.84
C PHE A 266 -1.54 9.55 28.54
N PRO A 267 -0.92 8.54 27.94
CA PRO A 267 0.00 8.74 26.82
C PRO A 267 -0.68 9.30 25.58
N GLY A 268 -1.96 9.01 25.36
CA GLY A 268 -2.72 9.60 24.24
C GLY A 268 -2.99 11.10 24.43
N GLU A 269 -3.31 11.54 25.66
CA GLU A 269 -3.46 12.97 25.98
C GLU A 269 -2.12 13.72 25.83
N ALA A 270 -1.03 13.12 26.30
CA ALA A 270 0.31 13.71 26.18
C ALA A 270 0.73 13.85 24.70
N ALA A 271 0.44 12.86 23.85
CA ALA A 271 0.70 12.93 22.43
C ALA A 271 -0.13 14.01 21.72
N LEU A 272 -1.42 14.13 22.06
CA LEU A 272 -2.29 15.18 21.50
C LEU A 272 -1.85 16.57 21.96
N THR A 273 -1.44 16.72 23.24
CA THR A 273 -0.86 17.97 23.77
C THR A 273 0.37 18.35 22.96
N PHE A 274 1.34 17.44 22.83
CA PHE A 274 2.55 17.68 22.08
C PHE A 274 2.25 18.09 20.62
N TYR A 275 1.31 17.40 19.97
CA TYR A 275 0.91 17.72 18.60
C TYR A 275 0.33 19.14 18.49
N THR A 276 -0.60 19.52 19.38
CA THR A 276 -1.30 20.81 19.30
C THR A 276 -0.46 21.99 19.80
N ASP A 277 0.61 21.77 20.57
CA ASP A 277 1.51 22.82 21.06
C ASP A 277 2.19 23.59 19.91
N PHE A 278 2.39 22.97 18.72
CA PHE A 278 2.96 23.63 17.55
C PHE A 278 2.07 24.71 16.92
N THR A 279 0.78 24.74 17.26
CA THR A 279 -0.15 25.78 16.81
C THR A 279 -0.54 26.78 17.93
N SER A 280 0.04 26.66 19.12
CA SER A 280 -0.25 27.53 20.26
C SER A 280 0.69 28.74 20.32
N PRO A 281 0.21 29.98 20.11
CA PRO A 281 1.08 31.16 20.12
C PRO A 281 1.79 31.43 21.46
N SER A 282 1.35 30.80 22.56
CA SER A 282 1.99 30.91 23.88
C SER A 282 3.18 29.96 24.05
N LYS A 283 3.42 29.05 23.09
CA LYS A 283 4.49 28.06 23.16
C LYS A 283 5.68 28.49 22.33
N GLU A 284 6.88 28.20 22.79
CA GLU A 284 8.13 28.49 22.06
C GLU A 284 8.27 27.75 20.74
N ILE A 285 7.51 26.62 20.58
CA ILE A 285 7.49 25.82 19.36
C ILE A 285 6.36 26.24 18.41
N TYR A 286 5.68 27.37 18.66
CA TYR A 286 4.66 27.88 17.75
C TYR A 286 5.24 28.13 16.35
N THR A 287 4.72 27.42 15.36
CA THR A 287 5.27 27.45 13.99
C THR A 287 4.21 27.28 12.89
N TRP A 288 2.98 26.91 13.26
CA TRP A 288 1.90 26.65 12.33
C TRP A 288 0.56 27.16 12.85
N ASN A 289 -0.41 27.41 11.98
CA ASN A 289 -1.78 27.70 12.37
C ASN A 289 -2.75 27.46 11.19
N LYS A 290 -4.04 27.66 11.40
CA LYS A 290 -5.10 27.42 10.43
C LYS A 290 -5.09 28.37 9.22
N ASP A 291 -4.45 29.54 9.35
CA ASP A 291 -4.34 30.52 8.27
C ASP A 291 -3.21 30.18 7.29
N MET A 292 -2.38 29.19 7.64
CA MET A 292 -1.32 28.72 6.76
C MET A 292 -1.91 27.91 5.58
N PRO A 293 -1.23 27.88 4.41
CA PRO A 293 -1.66 27.05 3.28
C PRO A 293 -1.60 25.55 3.64
N ASN A 294 -2.04 24.70 2.70
CA ASN A 294 -1.84 23.25 2.88
C ASN A 294 -0.34 22.92 3.06
N SER A 295 -0.02 21.98 3.94
CA SER A 295 1.35 21.63 4.31
C SER A 295 2.22 21.19 3.13
N PHE A 296 1.67 20.43 2.18
CA PHE A 296 2.35 20.03 0.96
C PHE A 296 2.66 21.25 0.07
N ASP A 297 1.67 22.13 -0.12
CA ASP A 297 1.84 23.34 -0.93
C ASP A 297 2.87 24.28 -0.32
N ALA A 298 2.86 24.42 1.01
CA ALA A 298 3.84 25.24 1.73
C ALA A 298 5.27 24.66 1.58
N PHE A 299 5.42 23.34 1.63
CA PHE A 299 6.71 22.67 1.48
C PHE A 299 7.27 22.84 0.07
N ILE A 300 6.49 22.57 -0.98
CA ILE A 300 6.96 22.75 -2.37
C ILE A 300 7.23 24.20 -2.74
N GLN A 301 6.65 25.17 -2.01
CA GLN A 301 6.96 26.60 -2.12
C GLN A 301 8.20 27.03 -1.33
N GLY A 302 8.85 26.12 -0.60
CA GLY A 302 10.02 26.43 0.23
C GLY A 302 9.71 27.26 1.48
N ARG A 303 8.46 27.27 1.96
CA ARG A 303 8.02 28.06 3.12
C ARG A 303 8.03 27.28 4.43
N VAL A 304 8.24 25.97 4.36
CA VAL A 304 8.27 25.03 5.49
C VAL A 304 9.55 24.25 5.44
N ALA A 305 10.23 24.12 6.57
CA ALA A 305 11.47 23.37 6.65
C ALA A 305 11.23 21.85 6.73
N PHE A 306 10.28 21.40 7.53
CA PHE A 306 9.92 19.99 7.71
C PHE A 306 8.50 19.70 7.26
N TYR A 307 8.34 18.59 6.51
CA TYR A 307 7.06 18.06 6.05
C TYR A 307 7.01 16.56 6.31
N PHE A 308 5.95 16.09 6.97
CA PHE A 308 5.70 14.65 7.12
C PHE A 308 4.98 14.11 5.89
N GLY A 309 5.52 13.03 5.31
CA GLY A 309 4.93 12.43 4.12
C GLY A 309 5.33 10.97 3.90
N TYR A 310 4.69 10.34 2.96
CA TYR A 310 4.97 8.97 2.51
C TYR A 310 5.79 8.96 1.22
N ALA A 311 6.34 7.80 0.83
CA ALA A 311 7.10 7.66 -0.41
C ALA A 311 6.30 8.07 -1.66
N GLY A 312 4.97 7.95 -1.59
CA GLY A 312 4.07 8.43 -2.64
C GLY A 312 4.16 9.93 -2.93
N ASP A 313 4.66 10.74 -2.01
CA ASP A 313 4.81 12.19 -2.19
C ASP A 313 6.13 12.56 -2.90
N LEU A 314 7.14 11.69 -2.85
CA LEU A 314 8.45 11.96 -3.45
C LEU A 314 8.37 12.40 -4.92
N LEU A 315 7.71 11.60 -5.74
CA LEU A 315 7.56 11.93 -7.16
C LEU A 315 6.68 13.16 -7.37
N LYS A 316 5.67 13.39 -6.54
CA LYS A 316 4.83 14.59 -6.60
C LYS A 316 5.65 15.84 -6.30
N ILE A 317 6.51 15.81 -5.27
CA ILE A 317 7.39 16.93 -4.90
C ILE A 317 8.39 17.19 -6.03
N LYS A 318 9.09 16.15 -6.53
CA LYS A 318 10.06 16.27 -7.63
C LYS A 318 9.43 16.87 -8.91
N ASN A 319 8.18 16.51 -9.20
CA ASN A 319 7.46 17.02 -10.37
C ASN A 319 6.91 18.43 -10.17
N SER A 320 6.42 18.77 -8.97
CA SER A 320 5.80 20.07 -8.69
C SER A 320 6.82 21.16 -8.36
N ALA A 321 7.96 20.78 -7.79
CA ALA A 321 9.03 21.70 -7.38
C ALA A 321 10.41 21.15 -7.76
N PRO A 322 10.75 21.07 -9.05
CA PRO A 322 12.00 20.43 -9.52
C PRO A 322 13.28 21.14 -9.07
N THR A 323 13.18 22.39 -8.60
CA THR A 323 14.31 23.19 -8.07
C THR A 323 14.40 23.17 -6.55
N LEU A 324 13.46 22.55 -5.85
CA LEU A 324 13.49 22.45 -4.40
C LEU A 324 14.62 21.51 -3.97
N ASN A 325 15.55 22.04 -3.19
CA ASN A 325 16.64 21.28 -2.62
C ASN A 325 16.17 20.62 -1.31
N PHE A 326 15.71 19.38 -1.40
CA PHE A 326 15.18 18.65 -0.25
C PHE A 326 15.79 17.26 -0.14
N ASP A 327 15.65 16.68 1.03
CA ASP A 327 16.01 15.28 1.28
C ASP A 327 14.98 14.68 2.27
N ILE A 328 15.16 13.41 2.61
CA ILE A 328 14.22 12.66 3.44
C ILE A 328 15.00 11.97 4.57
N THR A 329 14.40 11.95 5.75
CA THR A 329 14.93 11.18 6.90
C THR A 329 13.80 10.41 7.58
N LYS A 330 14.18 9.53 8.51
CA LYS A 330 13.21 8.83 9.37
C LYS A 330 12.43 9.85 10.22
N ILE A 331 11.24 9.49 10.69
CA ILE A 331 10.56 10.31 11.71
C ILE A 331 11.36 10.30 13.02
N PRO A 332 11.39 11.43 13.76
CA PRO A 332 12.03 11.48 15.06
C PRO A 332 11.47 10.44 16.02
N GLN A 333 12.28 9.96 16.93
CA GLN A 333 11.88 9.01 17.98
C GLN A 333 12.03 9.67 19.37
N ILE A 334 11.38 9.09 20.37
CA ILE A 334 11.51 9.57 21.75
C ILE A 334 12.93 9.27 22.25
N THR A 335 13.59 10.27 22.81
CA THR A 335 14.95 10.17 23.34
C THR A 335 15.07 9.06 24.38
N GLY A 336 16.05 8.18 24.21
CA GLY A 336 16.29 7.06 25.13
C GLY A 336 15.27 5.91 25.05
N SER A 337 14.25 5.98 24.17
CA SER A 337 13.30 4.88 24.01
C SER A 337 13.96 3.66 23.38
N LEU A 338 13.83 2.50 24.05
CA LEU A 338 14.27 1.22 23.51
C LEU A 338 13.34 0.69 22.41
N LYS A 339 12.09 1.14 22.37
CA LYS A 339 11.09 0.74 21.40
C LYS A 339 10.84 1.88 20.41
N GLN A 340 11.47 1.77 19.25
CA GLN A 340 11.15 2.63 18.12
C GLN A 340 9.86 2.14 17.45
N THR A 341 9.05 3.07 16.94
CA THR A 341 7.83 2.74 16.20
C THR A 341 7.49 3.81 15.17
N ASN A 342 6.73 3.42 14.18
CA ASN A 342 6.20 4.27 13.12
C ASN A 342 4.81 3.81 12.72
N ILE A 343 4.14 4.56 11.86
CA ILE A 343 2.86 4.22 11.26
C ILE A 343 3.06 3.62 9.87
N ALA A 344 2.21 2.66 9.52
CA ALA A 344 2.19 1.99 8.22
C ALA A 344 1.00 2.46 7.38
N ASP A 345 1.27 2.75 6.11
CA ASP A 345 0.25 2.97 5.07
C ASP A 345 0.58 2.15 3.83
N TYR A 346 -0.31 1.27 3.40
CA TYR A 346 -0.07 0.42 2.25
C TYR A 346 -1.35 -0.17 1.67
N ASN A 347 -1.29 -0.52 0.39
CA ASN A 347 -2.36 -1.25 -0.28
C ASN A 347 -2.08 -2.75 -0.28
N VAL A 348 -3.16 -3.52 -0.28
CA VAL A 348 -3.15 -4.97 -0.36
C VAL A 348 -3.93 -5.44 -1.58
N GLU A 349 -3.42 -6.46 -2.26
CA GLU A 349 -4.08 -7.14 -3.38
C GLU A 349 -4.96 -8.26 -2.84
N THR A 350 -6.21 -8.26 -3.23
CA THR A 350 -7.19 -9.27 -2.81
C THR A 350 -8.01 -9.79 -3.97
N VAL A 351 -8.65 -10.94 -3.79
CA VAL A 351 -9.46 -11.60 -4.80
C VAL A 351 -10.95 -11.40 -4.51
N SER A 352 -11.71 -11.08 -5.53
CA SER A 352 -13.14 -10.88 -5.43
C SER A 352 -13.88 -12.21 -5.17
N LYS A 353 -14.84 -12.18 -4.26
CA LYS A 353 -15.73 -13.31 -4.00
C LYS A 353 -16.57 -13.72 -5.22
N LYS A 354 -16.77 -12.79 -6.16
CA LYS A 354 -17.55 -13.01 -7.38
C LYS A 354 -16.73 -13.49 -8.58
N THR A 355 -15.41 -13.64 -8.43
CA THR A 355 -14.56 -14.16 -9.53
C THR A 355 -14.97 -15.59 -9.92
N LYS A 356 -14.93 -15.86 -11.22
CA LYS A 356 -15.12 -17.21 -11.77
C LYS A 356 -13.81 -18.02 -11.80
N TYR A 357 -12.68 -17.39 -11.46
CA TYR A 357 -11.33 -17.93 -11.60
C TYR A 357 -10.51 -17.76 -10.30
N PRO A 358 -10.98 -18.30 -9.16
CA PRO A 358 -10.37 -18.05 -7.86
C PRO A 358 -8.92 -18.57 -7.76
N ASN A 359 -8.61 -19.72 -8.36
CA ASN A 359 -7.26 -20.26 -8.34
C ASN A 359 -6.28 -19.42 -9.17
N GLU A 360 -6.70 -19.01 -10.35
CA GLU A 360 -5.89 -18.20 -11.26
C GLU A 360 -5.67 -16.79 -10.69
N ALA A 361 -6.70 -16.21 -10.07
CA ALA A 361 -6.60 -14.90 -9.42
C ALA A 361 -5.63 -14.93 -8.22
N TRP A 362 -5.78 -15.89 -7.32
CA TRP A 362 -4.82 -16.07 -6.21
C TRP A 362 -3.44 -16.52 -6.70
N GLY A 363 -3.38 -17.30 -7.78
CA GLY A 363 -2.13 -17.66 -8.45
C GLY A 363 -1.37 -16.43 -8.95
N PHE A 364 -2.10 -15.43 -9.49
CA PHE A 364 -1.52 -14.14 -9.89
C PHE A 364 -1.09 -13.31 -8.68
N VAL A 365 -1.90 -13.19 -7.63
CA VAL A 365 -1.51 -12.45 -6.41
C VAL A 365 -0.23 -13.03 -5.79
N LEU A 366 -0.13 -14.36 -5.66
CA LEU A 366 1.11 -15.00 -5.18
C LEU A 366 2.31 -14.77 -6.12
N PHE A 367 2.07 -14.71 -7.42
CA PHE A 367 3.11 -14.39 -8.40
C PHE A 367 3.56 -12.92 -8.27
N ALA A 368 2.60 -12.01 -8.14
CA ALA A 368 2.86 -10.57 -8.05
C ALA A 368 3.59 -10.17 -6.76
N THR A 369 3.39 -10.92 -5.67
CA THR A 369 4.05 -10.69 -4.37
C THR A 369 5.31 -11.53 -4.16
N ASP A 370 5.75 -12.30 -5.15
CA ASP A 370 7.04 -13.01 -5.11
C ASP A 370 8.21 -12.02 -5.26
N PRO A 371 9.29 -12.13 -4.48
CA PRO A 371 10.44 -11.20 -4.54
C PRO A 371 11.00 -10.98 -5.93
N ALA A 372 11.10 -12.05 -6.76
CA ALA A 372 11.66 -11.96 -8.11
C ALA A 372 10.77 -11.15 -9.06
N ASN A 373 9.45 -11.14 -8.83
CA ASN A 373 8.48 -10.50 -9.71
C ASN A 373 8.11 -9.09 -9.26
N VAL A 374 8.01 -8.86 -7.94
CA VAL A 374 7.60 -7.55 -7.39
C VAL A 374 8.68 -6.49 -7.51
N LYS A 375 9.96 -6.89 -7.59
CA LYS A 375 11.10 -5.96 -7.61
C LYS A 375 10.98 -4.92 -8.73
N SER A 376 10.66 -5.32 -9.95
CA SER A 376 10.53 -4.37 -11.07
C SER A 376 9.40 -3.34 -10.86
N TYR A 377 8.31 -3.75 -10.23
CA TYR A 377 7.24 -2.84 -9.82
C TYR A 377 7.72 -1.83 -8.77
N LEU A 378 8.39 -2.30 -7.71
CA LEU A 378 8.90 -1.44 -6.64
C LEU A 378 9.89 -0.40 -7.15
N ASP A 379 10.81 -0.82 -8.03
CA ASP A 379 11.82 0.06 -8.62
C ASP A 379 11.18 1.16 -9.49
N ARG A 380 10.18 0.81 -10.32
CA ARG A 380 9.49 1.75 -11.22
C ARG A 380 8.51 2.67 -10.48
N ALA A 381 7.75 2.13 -9.54
CA ALA A 381 6.77 2.88 -8.77
C ALA A 381 7.40 3.70 -7.63
N LYS A 382 8.71 3.50 -7.37
CA LYS A 382 9.41 4.09 -6.23
C LYS A 382 8.66 3.85 -4.92
N ARG A 383 8.39 2.57 -4.64
CA ARG A 383 7.67 2.14 -3.44
C ARG A 383 8.57 1.33 -2.53
N PRO A 384 8.51 1.54 -1.21
CA PRO A 384 9.19 0.69 -0.24
C PRO A 384 8.60 -0.71 -0.24
N THR A 385 9.45 -1.71 0.03
CA THR A 385 9.06 -3.12 -0.04
C THR A 385 8.22 -3.58 1.15
N ALA A 386 7.24 -4.44 0.87
CA ALA A 386 6.55 -5.23 1.89
C ALA A 386 7.31 -6.51 2.29
N LEU A 387 8.39 -6.86 1.56
CA LEU A 387 9.08 -8.13 1.70
C LEU A 387 10.43 -7.97 2.39
N ARG A 388 10.68 -8.75 3.45
CA ARG A 388 11.95 -8.74 4.19
C ARG A 388 13.16 -9.02 3.32
N ALA A 389 13.00 -9.91 2.33
CA ALA A 389 14.08 -10.28 1.40
C ALA A 389 14.62 -9.12 0.55
N LEU A 390 13.81 -8.07 0.31
CA LEU A 390 14.18 -6.94 -0.54
C LEU A 390 14.65 -5.70 0.25
N ILE A 391 14.58 -5.72 1.59
CA ILE A 391 14.98 -4.59 2.44
C ILE A 391 16.42 -4.18 2.14
N LYS A 392 17.36 -5.16 2.16
CA LYS A 392 18.77 -4.89 1.96
C LYS A 392 19.07 -4.23 0.61
N ASP A 393 18.39 -4.66 -0.44
CA ASP A 393 18.57 -4.09 -1.78
C ASP A 393 18.08 -2.64 -1.83
N GLN A 394 16.91 -2.34 -1.26
CA GLN A 394 16.33 -1.00 -1.28
C GLN A 394 17.01 -0.02 -0.33
N LEU A 395 17.74 -0.48 0.69
CA LEU A 395 18.56 0.39 1.53
C LEU A 395 19.70 1.07 0.76
N ASN A 396 20.04 0.59 -0.44
CA ASN A 396 21.02 1.24 -1.33
C ASN A 396 20.39 2.31 -2.24
N ASP A 397 19.06 2.45 -2.27
CA ASP A 397 18.35 3.52 -2.99
C ASP A 397 18.19 4.72 -2.03
N PHE A 398 18.87 5.82 -2.29
CA PHE A 398 18.84 7.01 -1.44
C PHE A 398 17.42 7.56 -1.23
N ASP A 399 16.59 7.51 -2.26
CA ASP A 399 15.21 8.01 -2.21
C ASP A 399 14.33 7.13 -1.32
N LEU A 400 14.58 5.81 -1.26
CA LEU A 400 13.75 4.84 -0.55
C LEU A 400 14.30 4.44 0.82
N ALA A 401 15.61 4.56 1.03
CA ALA A 401 16.27 4.14 2.27
C ALA A 401 15.63 4.72 3.55
N PRO A 402 15.23 6.00 3.62
CA PRO A 402 14.57 6.55 4.82
C PRO A 402 13.27 5.82 5.19
N PHE A 403 12.45 5.46 4.21
CA PHE A 403 11.22 4.70 4.41
C PHE A 403 11.51 3.24 4.77
N VAL A 404 12.36 2.59 3.99
CA VAL A 404 12.71 1.17 4.15
C VAL A 404 13.35 0.87 5.50
N ASN A 405 14.14 1.80 6.04
CA ASN A 405 14.71 1.67 7.39
C ASN A 405 13.66 1.55 8.51
N GLN A 406 12.42 1.92 8.24
CA GLN A 406 11.34 1.97 9.22
C GLN A 406 10.28 0.88 9.04
N VAL A 407 10.31 0.09 7.95
CA VAL A 407 9.26 -0.90 7.64
C VAL A 407 9.11 -2.00 8.70
N LEU A 408 10.18 -2.30 9.44
CA LEU A 408 10.16 -3.33 10.48
C LEU A 408 9.55 -2.87 11.80
N ILE A 409 9.52 -1.55 12.03
CA ILE A 409 8.99 -0.94 13.26
C ILE A 409 7.61 -0.30 13.04
N ALA A 410 7.14 -0.23 11.81
CA ALA A 410 5.85 0.39 11.48
C ALA A 410 4.68 -0.54 11.83
N GLN A 411 3.62 0.06 12.34
CA GLN A 411 2.42 -0.60 12.83
C GLN A 411 1.16 0.00 12.19
N SER A 412 0.14 -0.83 12.03
CA SER A 412 -1.22 -0.41 11.74
C SER A 412 -2.01 -0.41 13.05
N TRP A 413 -2.98 0.48 13.17
CA TRP A 413 -3.80 0.54 14.39
C TRP A 413 -5.29 0.41 14.11
N TYR A 414 -5.75 0.79 12.92
CA TYR A 414 -7.17 0.79 12.60
C TYR A 414 -7.57 -0.48 11.83
N HIS A 415 -8.54 -1.20 12.39
CA HIS A 415 -9.09 -2.44 11.82
C HIS A 415 -10.62 -2.40 11.74
N GLY A 416 -11.22 -1.21 11.79
CA GLY A 416 -12.66 -1.01 11.71
C GLY A 416 -13.20 -1.07 10.27
N ARG A 417 -14.43 -0.60 10.09
CA ARG A 417 -15.17 -0.67 8.82
C ARG A 417 -15.31 0.64 8.08
N ASN A 418 -14.92 1.76 8.70
CA ASN A 418 -15.04 3.08 8.08
C ASN A 418 -13.85 3.99 8.46
N TRP A 419 -12.71 3.74 7.81
CA TRP A 419 -11.49 4.52 8.02
C TRP A 419 -11.70 6.01 7.79
N VAL A 420 -12.43 6.40 6.73
CA VAL A 420 -12.66 7.81 6.39
C VAL A 420 -13.33 8.57 7.54
N ALA A 421 -14.33 7.94 8.16
CA ALA A 421 -15.00 8.55 9.33
C ALA A 421 -14.08 8.56 10.56
N ALA A 422 -13.27 7.52 10.76
CA ALA A 422 -12.30 7.46 11.87
C ALA A 422 -11.19 8.50 11.71
N GLU A 423 -10.62 8.64 10.51
CA GLU A 423 -9.62 9.67 10.18
C GLU A 423 -10.18 11.08 10.38
N GLN A 424 -11.40 11.33 9.88
CA GLN A 424 -12.05 12.62 10.06
C GLN A 424 -12.32 12.92 11.55
N ALA A 425 -12.69 11.91 12.34
CA ALA A 425 -12.86 12.06 13.78
C ALA A 425 -11.53 12.40 14.48
N MET A 426 -10.41 11.77 14.07
CA MET A 426 -9.07 12.13 14.56
C MET A 426 -8.71 13.59 14.22
N LYS A 427 -8.97 14.03 13.00
CA LYS A 427 -8.76 15.42 12.56
C LYS A 427 -9.60 16.40 13.37
N ASN A 428 -10.88 16.10 13.54
CA ASN A 428 -11.79 16.93 14.34
C ASN A 428 -11.39 16.98 15.82
N MET A 429 -10.85 15.87 16.36
CA MET A 429 -10.31 15.80 17.73
C MET A 429 -9.17 16.80 17.92
N ILE A 430 -8.26 16.89 16.96
CA ILE A 430 -7.18 17.88 16.96
C ILE A 430 -7.75 19.30 16.90
N ASP A 431 -8.59 19.57 15.91
CA ASP A 431 -9.09 20.93 15.66
C ASP A 431 -10.00 21.46 16.75
N ASP A 432 -10.76 20.59 17.45
CA ASP A 432 -11.58 21.03 18.60
C ASP A 432 -10.73 21.47 19.79
N VAL A 433 -9.56 20.83 20.00
CA VAL A 433 -8.60 21.30 21.02
C VAL A 433 -7.96 22.62 20.60
N VAL A 434 -7.52 22.75 19.36
CA VAL A 434 -6.91 23.96 18.81
C VAL A 434 -7.86 25.14 18.84
N ASP A 435 -9.15 24.91 18.57
CA ASP A 435 -10.21 25.94 18.62
C ASP A 435 -10.68 26.26 20.03
N GLY A 436 -10.22 25.55 21.05
CA GLY A 436 -10.71 25.70 22.42
C GLY A 436 -12.17 25.28 22.62
N LYS A 437 -12.73 24.50 21.69
CA LYS A 437 -14.10 23.97 21.78
C LYS A 437 -14.24 22.89 22.85
N ARG A 438 -13.17 22.14 23.08
CA ARG A 438 -13.07 21.06 24.07
C ARG A 438 -11.68 21.08 24.71
N THR A 439 -11.63 20.71 25.97
CA THR A 439 -10.34 20.35 26.60
C THR A 439 -9.78 19.07 25.95
N LEU A 440 -8.50 18.82 26.13
CA LEU A 440 -7.83 17.60 25.64
C LEU A 440 -8.60 16.33 26.05
N LYS A 441 -8.92 16.20 27.33
CA LYS A 441 -9.62 15.03 27.88
C LYS A 441 -11.03 14.89 27.33
N GLU A 442 -11.78 15.99 27.22
CA GLU A 442 -13.12 15.98 26.62
C GLU A 442 -13.09 15.63 25.15
N SER A 443 -12.12 16.15 24.39
CA SER A 443 -11.97 15.88 22.99
C SER A 443 -11.68 14.40 22.75
N ILE A 444 -10.67 13.84 23.40
CA ILE A 444 -10.34 12.43 23.31
C ILE A 444 -11.55 11.55 23.70
N GLY A 445 -12.18 11.82 24.83
CA GLY A 445 -13.32 11.06 25.31
C GLY A 445 -14.52 11.07 24.35
N TYR A 446 -14.77 12.20 23.71
CA TYR A 446 -15.83 12.36 22.73
C TYR A 446 -15.52 11.61 21.41
N TYR A 447 -14.33 11.83 20.85
CA TYR A 447 -14.00 11.26 19.54
C TYR A 447 -13.71 9.76 19.57
N ILE A 448 -13.28 9.20 20.68
CA ILE A 448 -13.25 7.73 20.88
C ILE A 448 -14.63 7.11 20.67
N GLN A 449 -15.69 7.74 21.20
CA GLN A 449 -17.05 7.21 20.99
C GLN A 449 -17.45 7.23 19.51
N ILE A 450 -17.08 8.28 18.78
CA ILE A 450 -17.36 8.38 17.35
C ILE A 450 -16.56 7.35 16.57
N ILE A 451 -15.26 7.19 16.87
CA ILE A 451 -14.39 6.22 16.17
C ILE A 451 -14.89 4.79 16.47
N ASN A 452 -15.33 4.50 17.69
CA ASN A 452 -15.87 3.19 18.04
C ASN A 452 -17.13 2.81 17.25
N GLN A 453 -17.89 3.77 16.73
CA GLN A 453 -19.03 3.51 15.85
C GLN A 453 -18.57 3.03 14.45
N THR A 454 -17.30 3.13 14.14
CA THR A 454 -16.72 2.69 12.85
C THR A 454 -16.19 1.26 12.89
N TYR A 455 -16.24 0.57 14.03
CA TYR A 455 -15.79 -0.82 14.22
C TYR A 455 -16.91 -1.89 14.10
#